data_964b08e416e85f5135422ed4208b2fd5
#
_entry.id   964b08e416e85f5135422ed4208b2fd5
#
_cell.length_a   1.000
_cell.length_b   1.000
_cell.length_c   1.000
_cell.angle_alpha   90.00
_cell.angle_beta   90.00
_cell.angle_gamma   90.00
#
_symmetry.space_group_name_H-M   'P 1'
#
loop_
_entity.id
_entity.type
_entity.pdbx_description
1 polymer ?
#
loop_
_entity_poly.entity_id
_entity_poly.type
_entity_poly.pdbx_seq_one_letter_code
_entity_poly.pdbx_strand_id
1 'polypeptide(L)'
;MAKVVTFGEIMLRLKSPAYERLFQSPSLEATFGGGEANVSVSLANYGMETAFVTVLPTNDVGNACIRELRGFGVDTTKIVRKDGRMGIYYLETGAVQRPSKVIYDRAGSALSLIHISEP
;
A
#
# COMPACT_ATOMS: atom_id res chain seq x y z
N MET A 1 -6.23 2.67 27.00
CA MET A 1 -5.40 3.29 25.99
C MET A 1 -6.17 3.44 24.69
N ALA A 2 -6.12 4.61 24.09
CA ALA A 2 -6.87 4.84 22.86
C ALA A 2 -6.19 4.12 21.69
N LYS A 3 -7.00 3.51 20.86
CA LYS A 3 -6.55 2.84 19.64
C LYS A 3 -6.88 3.71 18.43
N VAL A 4 -5.89 4.00 17.61
CA VAL A 4 -6.11 4.75 16.38
C VAL A 4 -6.47 3.78 15.27
N VAL A 5 -7.56 4.06 14.58
CA VAL A 5 -8.02 3.25 13.46
C VAL A 5 -7.98 4.10 12.20
N THR A 6 -7.29 3.65 11.18
CA THR A 6 -7.25 4.33 9.88
C THR A 6 -7.89 3.45 8.82
N PHE A 7 -8.49 4.09 7.83
CA PHE A 7 -9.17 3.40 6.73
C PHE A 7 -8.72 4.01 5.41
N GLY A 8 -8.36 3.19 4.46
CA GLY A 8 -7.98 3.68 3.15
C GLY A 8 -7.44 2.57 2.26
N GLU A 9 -6.93 2.96 1.12
CA GLU A 9 -6.32 2.04 0.18
C GLU A 9 -4.82 1.92 0.44
N ILE A 10 -4.32 0.70 0.39
CA ILE A 10 -2.89 0.43 0.33
C ILE A 10 -2.59 -0.21 -1.02
N MET A 11 -1.51 0.21 -1.64
CA MET A 11 -1.15 -0.24 -2.98
C MET A 11 0.24 -0.86 -2.97
N LEU A 12 0.47 -1.75 -3.93
CA LEU A 12 1.81 -2.24 -4.21
C LEU A 12 2.58 -1.14 -4.94
N ARG A 13 3.69 -0.71 -4.36
CA ARG A 13 4.55 0.31 -4.97
C ARG A 13 5.72 -0.37 -5.65
N LEU A 14 5.86 -0.13 -6.93
CA LEU A 14 6.98 -0.64 -7.73
C LEU A 14 7.86 0.54 -8.11
N LYS A 15 9.03 0.62 -7.51
CA LYS A 15 9.92 1.76 -7.64
C LYS A 15 11.15 1.37 -8.45
N SER A 16 11.59 2.24 -9.36
CA SER A 16 12.85 2.05 -10.05
C SER A 16 14.01 2.12 -9.04
N PRO A 17 15.09 1.33 -9.26
CA PRO A 17 16.24 1.38 -8.36
C PRO A 17 16.92 2.74 -8.39
N ALA A 18 17.34 3.23 -7.23
CA ALA A 18 18.05 4.50 -7.06
C ALA A 18 17.37 5.64 -7.86
N TYR A 19 18.09 6.25 -8.79
CA TYR A 19 17.59 7.36 -9.62
C TYR A 19 17.35 6.94 -11.06
N GLU A 20 17.26 5.63 -11.33
CA GLU A 20 16.99 5.13 -12.67
C GLU A 20 15.59 5.46 -13.13
N ARG A 21 15.40 5.51 -14.43
CA ARG A 21 14.06 5.58 -15.01
C ARG A 21 13.39 4.22 -14.91
N LEU A 22 12.05 4.22 -14.93
CA LEU A 22 11.29 2.98 -14.94
C LEU A 22 11.70 2.14 -16.15
N PHE A 23 11.98 0.86 -15.88
CA PHE A 23 12.41 -0.12 -16.89
C PHE A 23 13.74 0.16 -17.56
N GLN A 24 14.51 1.07 -17.01
CA GLN A 24 15.91 1.24 -17.43
C GLN A 24 16.71 -0.02 -17.12
N SER A 25 16.43 -0.67 -15.99
CA SER A 25 16.91 -2.01 -15.69
C SER A 25 15.71 -2.92 -15.49
N PRO A 26 15.89 -4.26 -15.49
CA PRO A 26 14.76 -5.18 -15.33
C PRO A 26 14.25 -5.30 -13.90
N SER A 27 14.85 -4.63 -12.93
CA SER A 27 14.49 -4.73 -11.53
C SER A 27 13.61 -3.59 -11.09
N LEU A 28 12.64 -3.88 -10.23
CA LEU A 28 11.84 -2.88 -9.53
C LEU A 28 11.79 -3.25 -8.05
N GLU A 29 11.90 -2.25 -7.18
CA GLU A 29 11.78 -2.45 -5.74
C GLU A 29 10.30 -2.47 -5.37
N ALA A 30 9.87 -3.54 -4.73
CA ALA A 30 8.47 -3.74 -4.35
C ALA A 30 8.27 -3.43 -2.87
N THR A 31 7.41 -2.47 -2.57
CA THR A 31 7.00 -2.15 -1.22
C THR A 31 5.50 -1.87 -1.24
N PHE A 32 4.93 -1.52 -0.09
CA PHE A 32 3.52 -1.17 -0.01
C PHE A 32 3.39 0.24 0.52
N GLY A 33 2.42 1.00 0.00
CA GLY A 33 2.23 2.38 0.43
C GLY A 33 0.81 2.87 0.23
N GLY A 34 0.45 3.83 1.04
CA GLY A 34 -0.84 4.51 1.01
C GLY A 34 -0.86 5.50 2.17
N GLY A 35 -1.61 6.60 2.03
CA GLY A 35 -1.59 7.67 3.02
C GLY A 35 -1.96 7.18 4.42
N GLU A 36 -3.12 6.52 4.55
CA GLU A 36 -3.63 6.05 5.84
C GLU A 36 -2.82 4.90 6.40
N ALA A 37 -2.31 4.01 5.52
CA ALA A 37 -1.42 2.95 5.95
C ALA A 37 -0.11 3.50 6.49
N ASN A 38 0.45 4.52 5.85
CA ASN A 38 1.67 5.18 6.31
C ASN A 38 1.45 5.83 7.67
N VAL A 39 0.29 6.43 7.91
CA VAL A 39 -0.05 7.00 9.21
C VAL A 39 -0.10 5.91 10.28
N SER A 40 -0.74 4.77 10.00
CA SER A 40 -0.79 3.65 10.94
C SER A 40 0.61 3.16 11.31
N VAL A 41 1.47 2.98 10.31
CA VAL A 41 2.84 2.51 10.55
C VAL A 41 3.62 3.52 11.37
N SER A 42 3.51 4.81 11.05
CA SER A 42 4.21 5.86 11.77
C SER A 42 3.79 5.91 13.23
N LEU A 43 2.49 5.87 13.51
CA LEU A 43 1.99 5.90 14.88
C LEU A 43 2.38 4.65 15.66
N ALA A 44 2.38 3.48 15.01
CA ALA A 44 2.84 2.25 15.65
C ALA A 44 4.31 2.35 16.05
N ASN A 45 5.14 2.99 15.22
CA ASN A 45 6.54 3.22 15.54
C ASN A 45 6.72 4.12 16.75
N TYR A 46 5.76 4.97 17.07
CA TYR A 46 5.76 5.80 18.26
C TYR A 46 5.13 5.10 19.47
N GLY A 47 4.82 3.81 19.37
CA GLY A 47 4.30 3.03 20.49
C GLY A 47 2.79 3.09 20.66
N MET A 48 2.07 3.70 19.73
CA MET A 48 0.60 3.73 19.79
C MET A 48 -0.01 2.45 19.26
N GLU A 49 -1.17 2.08 19.78
CA GLU A 49 -1.96 1.01 19.19
C GLU A 49 -2.65 1.53 17.94
N THR A 50 -2.39 0.90 16.80
CA THR A 50 -3.00 1.29 15.54
C THR A 50 -3.59 0.08 14.84
N ALA A 51 -4.72 0.29 14.15
CA ALA A 51 -5.32 -0.69 13.28
C ALA A 51 -5.53 -0.05 11.91
N PHE A 52 -5.31 -0.83 10.88
CA PHE A 52 -5.59 -0.39 9.51
C PHE A 52 -6.76 -1.20 8.97
N VAL A 53 -7.74 -0.50 8.41
CA VAL A 53 -8.93 -1.11 7.82
C VAL A 53 -8.87 -0.89 6.32
N THR A 54 -8.95 -1.98 5.57
CA THR A 54 -8.94 -1.93 4.11
C THR A 54 -9.49 -3.25 3.57
N VAL A 55 -9.48 -3.37 2.25
CA VAL A 55 -9.83 -4.62 1.58
C VAL A 55 -8.64 -5.04 0.74
N LEU A 56 -8.20 -6.28 0.92
CA LEU A 56 -7.05 -6.83 0.21
C LEU A 56 -7.44 -8.11 -0.52
N PRO A 57 -6.78 -8.39 -1.65
CA PRO A 57 -7.05 -9.62 -2.38
C PRO A 57 -6.60 -10.86 -1.60
N THR A 58 -7.22 -12.01 -1.93
CA THR A 58 -6.93 -13.30 -1.30
C THR A 58 -5.81 -14.02 -2.04
N ASN A 59 -4.69 -13.35 -2.26
CA ASN A 59 -3.55 -13.91 -2.99
C ASN A 59 -2.25 -13.58 -2.26
N ASP A 60 -1.14 -14.01 -2.84
CA ASP A 60 0.18 -13.84 -2.24
C ASP A 60 0.55 -12.37 -2.05
N VAL A 61 0.09 -11.49 -2.93
CA VAL A 61 0.37 -10.05 -2.80
C VAL A 61 -0.33 -9.49 -1.56
N GLY A 62 -1.61 -9.83 -1.36
CA GLY A 62 -2.34 -9.43 -0.16
C GLY A 62 -1.71 -10.01 1.11
N ASN A 63 -1.27 -11.28 1.04
CA ASN A 63 -0.60 -11.94 2.17
C ASN A 63 0.70 -11.21 2.54
N ALA A 64 1.49 -10.82 1.54
CA ALA A 64 2.74 -10.11 1.77
C ALA A 64 2.49 -8.73 2.40
N CYS A 65 1.44 -8.04 1.97
CA CYS A 65 1.06 -6.75 2.53
C CYS A 65 0.71 -6.87 4.02
N ILE A 66 -0.07 -7.88 4.38
CA ILE A 66 -0.44 -8.11 5.78
C ILE A 66 0.79 -8.40 6.62
N ARG A 67 1.71 -9.24 6.11
CA ARG A 67 2.95 -9.54 6.82
C ARG A 67 3.77 -8.28 7.08
N GLU A 68 3.87 -7.40 6.10
CA GLU A 68 4.62 -6.15 6.26
C GLU A 68 3.99 -5.25 7.32
N LEU A 69 2.67 -5.07 7.27
CA LEU A 69 1.96 -4.26 8.26
C LEU A 69 2.12 -4.83 9.67
N ARG A 70 1.99 -6.14 9.81
CA ARG A 70 2.17 -6.80 11.12
C ARG A 70 3.60 -6.65 11.62
N GLY A 71 4.57 -6.68 10.73
CA GLY A 71 5.98 -6.45 11.09
C GLY A 71 6.22 -5.07 11.68
N PHE A 72 5.40 -4.08 11.33
CA PHE A 72 5.46 -2.74 11.91
C PHE A 72 4.59 -2.57 13.15
N GLY A 73 3.89 -3.63 13.58
CA GLY A 73 3.06 -3.58 14.77
C GLY A 73 1.64 -3.07 14.54
N VAL A 74 1.20 -2.99 13.30
CA VAL A 74 -0.16 -2.57 12.98
C VAL A 74 -1.12 -3.75 13.13
N ASP A 75 -2.27 -3.52 13.77
CA ASP A 75 -3.33 -4.52 13.89
C ASP A 75 -3.99 -4.71 12.52
N THR A 76 -3.91 -5.91 11.97
CA THR A 76 -4.47 -6.25 10.67
C THR A 76 -5.74 -7.11 10.76
N THR A 77 -6.27 -7.32 11.97
CA THR A 77 -7.43 -8.21 12.16
C THR A 77 -8.71 -7.68 11.55
N LYS A 78 -8.77 -6.39 11.26
CA LYS A 78 -9.95 -5.75 10.66
C LYS A 78 -9.85 -5.59 9.15
N ILE A 79 -8.81 -6.16 8.54
CA ILE A 79 -8.65 -6.13 7.09
C ILE A 79 -9.56 -7.20 6.49
N VAL A 80 -10.39 -6.78 5.53
CA VAL A 80 -11.30 -7.68 4.82
C VAL A 80 -10.57 -8.28 3.63
N ARG A 81 -10.68 -9.58 3.46
CA ARG A 81 -10.10 -10.28 2.31
C ARG A 81 -11.20 -10.57 1.30
N LYS A 82 -10.94 -10.24 0.03
CA LYS A 82 -11.95 -10.40 -1.01
C LYS A 82 -11.24 -10.71 -2.33
N ASP A 83 -11.87 -11.49 -3.19
CA ASP A 83 -11.32 -11.74 -4.53
C ASP A 83 -11.15 -10.44 -5.28
N GLY A 84 -10.03 -10.32 -5.99
CA GLY A 84 -9.74 -9.12 -6.75
C GLY A 84 -8.25 -8.89 -6.85
N ARG A 85 -7.87 -7.66 -7.15
CA ARG A 85 -6.47 -7.30 -7.30
C ARG A 85 -6.12 -6.17 -6.34
N MET A 86 -4.84 -6.08 -5.99
CA MET A 86 -4.30 -4.91 -5.30
C MET A 86 -3.96 -3.84 -6.34
N GLY A 87 -4.30 -2.59 -6.04
CA GLY A 87 -3.86 -1.49 -6.87
C GLY A 87 -2.34 -1.37 -6.86
N ILE A 88 -1.78 -0.90 -7.96
CA ILE A 88 -0.34 -0.76 -8.14
C ILE A 88 -0.04 0.68 -8.51
N TYR A 89 1.06 1.22 -8.02
CA TYR A 89 1.62 2.42 -8.61
C TYR A 89 3.10 2.26 -8.86
N TYR A 90 3.54 2.81 -9.99
CA TYR A 90 4.94 2.79 -10.38
C TYR A 90 5.54 4.13 -10.03
N LEU A 91 6.69 4.11 -9.38
CA LEU A 91 7.37 5.33 -8.95
C LEU A 91 8.76 5.40 -9.57
N GLU A 92 9.00 6.49 -10.26
CA GLU A 92 10.32 6.83 -10.76
C GLU A 92 10.84 8.01 -9.95
N THR A 93 11.95 7.81 -9.24
CA THR A 93 12.54 8.87 -8.43
C THR A 93 13.11 9.96 -9.31
N GLY A 94 12.82 11.22 -8.99
CA GLY A 94 13.37 12.35 -9.74
C GLY A 94 14.87 12.50 -9.54
N ALA A 95 15.52 13.09 -10.54
CA ALA A 95 16.92 13.49 -10.48
C ALA A 95 17.01 15.01 -10.61
N VAL A 96 18.21 15.57 -10.64
CA VAL A 96 18.46 17.01 -10.48
C VAL A 96 17.55 17.90 -11.33
N GLN A 97 17.25 17.54 -12.57
CA GLN A 97 16.39 18.33 -13.46
C GLN A 97 15.20 17.51 -13.96
N ARG A 98 14.95 16.37 -13.37
CA ARG A 98 13.88 15.48 -13.76
C ARG A 98 12.94 15.28 -12.56
N PRO A 99 11.66 15.65 -12.66
CA PRO A 99 10.73 15.42 -11.56
C PRO A 99 10.45 13.93 -11.34
N SER A 100 9.99 13.60 -10.15
CA SER A 100 9.48 12.25 -9.89
C SER A 100 8.27 11.98 -10.75
N LYS A 101 8.11 10.72 -11.13
CA LYS A 101 7.00 10.29 -11.97
C LYS A 101 6.24 9.18 -11.28
N VAL A 102 4.92 9.28 -11.29
CA VAL A 102 4.04 8.28 -10.69
C VAL A 102 3.02 7.82 -11.74
N ILE A 103 2.88 6.52 -11.90
CA ILE A 103 1.87 5.93 -12.78
C ILE A 103 0.98 5.04 -11.92
N TYR A 104 -0.32 5.32 -11.91
CA TYR A 104 -1.28 4.52 -11.14
C TYR A 104 -1.91 3.45 -12.03
N ASP A 105 -2.04 2.25 -11.46
CA ASP A 105 -2.75 1.13 -12.05
C ASP A 105 -3.58 0.50 -10.94
N ARG A 106 -4.76 1.07 -10.68
CA ARG A 106 -5.60 0.65 -9.56
C ARG A 106 -7.07 0.50 -9.90
N ALA A 107 -7.44 0.60 -11.16
CA ALA A 107 -8.83 0.38 -11.57
C ALA A 107 -9.25 -1.05 -11.24
N GLY A 108 -10.43 -1.20 -10.65
CA GLY A 108 -10.94 -2.52 -10.29
C GLY A 108 -10.22 -3.19 -9.13
N SER A 109 -9.50 -2.43 -8.29
CA SER A 109 -8.89 -3.02 -7.09
C SER A 109 -9.98 -3.52 -6.12
N ALA A 110 -9.62 -4.45 -5.23
CA ALA A 110 -10.57 -5.05 -4.30
C ALA A 110 -11.30 -4.00 -3.47
N LEU A 111 -10.60 -2.97 -3.02
CA LEU A 111 -11.22 -1.88 -2.26
C LEU A 111 -12.16 -1.05 -3.13
N SER A 112 -11.77 -0.75 -4.37
CA SER A 112 -12.60 0.06 -5.26
C SER A 112 -13.91 -0.66 -5.62
N LEU A 113 -13.89 -1.99 -5.72
CA LEU A 113 -15.09 -2.76 -5.97
C LEU A 113 -16.10 -2.63 -4.82
N ILE A 114 -15.63 -2.52 -3.59
CA ILE A 114 -16.52 -2.29 -2.45
C ILE A 114 -17.17 -0.91 -2.55
N HIS A 115 -16.42 0.11 -2.92
CA HIS A 115 -16.97 1.45 -3.10
C HIS A 115 -18.04 1.49 -4.19
N ILE A 116 -17.86 0.72 -5.25
CA ILE A 116 -18.84 0.65 -6.34
C ILE A 116 -20.12 -0.03 -5.87
N SER A 117 -20.02 -1.01 -4.99
CA SER A 117 -21.19 -1.78 -4.53
C SER A 117 -21.97 -1.11 -3.41
N GLU A 118 -21.44 -0.05 -2.81
CA GLU A 118 -22.16 0.66 -1.75
C GLU A 118 -23.25 1.56 -2.35
N PRO A 119 -24.45 1.55 -1.76
CA PRO A 119 -25.52 2.45 -2.21
C PRO A 119 -25.25 3.90 -1.89
#